data_a82dbdbc49e8990dd78d9ef5930d8ef0
#
_entry.id   a82dbdbc49e8990dd78d9ef5930d8ef0
#
_cell.length_a   1.000
_cell.length_b   1.000
_cell.length_c   1.000
_cell.angle_alpha   90.00
_cell.angle_beta   90.00
_cell.angle_gamma   90.00
#
_symmetry.space_group_name_H-M   'P 1'
#
loop_
_entity.id
_entity.type
_entity.pdbx_description
1 polymer ?
#
loop_
_entity_poly.entity_id
_entity_poly.type
_entity_poly.pdbx_seq_one_letter_code
_entity_poly.pdbx_strand_id
1 'polypeptide(L)'
;MKLAELKDENLLFYDIEVFKFNSFVVFKNINKEVVAIYHNDFEGITDTIRDKILVGYNNLFYDSHILDAMTKQHTPLQIKKLNDDIISGRKMKYTYNFKSLDCFQQIDVSSPSLKKIEGNLGKMILESSVDFTLDRALSPKEYEEALEYCKYDVDMTIEVFKKRINSYFKPKLSLVERLGNEKALNWNTTTLSANLLTPKPLPKWSSIRLHKDALEHRDEGNMKMFSYVPEQVREHWLSKIEHNYSGDYRGNISIENFGCEIEFGFGGLHGVHKTLSDVKDVKLLDVASMYPHIILNINALESASETYKSMLEERIEIKHKDKTLSDALKLVLNSVYGNLKNKYSILFDPLKAVSVCLYGQIALYNLCERLSETCTIININTDGVAFTTNSEAYKQVWEDWQKDFNLTLEEEKFDRLIQKDVNNYIAVDDEEIKVKGGDVSRYHFDSDFRNNNARIIDIAIVEYILNGTDILTTLHKHLDNPKLYQYVLQAGSTYKGTFDEAGNQYQKINRVFATHEDNAGNTICLFKKRQDDGLVRFADAPTKMYLWNDETDKIEDFENIIDLTHYYQIITKKLKGWGVTL
;
A
#
# COMPACT_ATOMS: atom_id res chain seq x y z
N MET A 1 -2.66 26.07 -4.55
CA MET A 1 -3.37 25.65 -3.33
C MET A 1 -2.37 25.56 -2.20
N LYS A 2 -2.66 26.21 -1.08
CA LYS A 2 -1.79 26.20 0.12
C LYS A 2 -2.37 25.27 1.19
N LEU A 3 -1.52 24.76 2.07
CA LEU A 3 -1.96 23.91 3.19
C LEU A 3 -2.99 24.63 4.08
N ALA A 4 -2.83 25.94 4.29
CA ALA A 4 -3.74 26.77 5.07
C ALA A 4 -5.17 26.90 4.46
N GLU A 5 -5.35 26.57 3.18
CA GLU A 5 -6.66 26.55 2.53
C GLU A 5 -7.45 25.26 2.82
N LEU A 6 -6.79 24.21 3.32
CA LEU A 6 -7.42 22.92 3.67
C LEU A 6 -8.19 23.03 4.99
N LYS A 7 -9.31 23.76 4.94
CA LYS A 7 -10.24 23.96 6.04
C LYS A 7 -11.59 23.35 5.71
N ASP A 8 -12.31 22.87 6.71
CA ASP A 8 -13.59 22.19 6.55
C ASP A 8 -14.61 23.00 5.75
N GLU A 9 -14.67 24.33 5.98
CA GLU A 9 -15.55 25.24 5.26
C GLU A 9 -15.25 25.37 3.76
N ASN A 10 -14.03 25.04 3.34
CA ASN A 10 -13.62 25.11 1.94
C ASN A 10 -13.81 23.77 1.21
N LEU A 11 -14.04 22.67 1.93
CA LEU A 11 -14.19 21.35 1.34
C LEU A 11 -15.61 21.12 0.84
N LEU A 12 -15.70 20.57 -0.36
CA LEU A 12 -16.97 20.17 -0.97
C LEU A 12 -16.79 18.79 -1.62
N PHE A 13 -17.46 17.80 -1.06
CA PHE A 13 -17.39 16.41 -1.52
C PHE A 13 -18.47 16.15 -2.56
N TYR A 14 -18.16 15.39 -3.59
CA TYR A 14 -19.09 15.14 -4.67
C TYR A 14 -18.91 13.78 -5.31
N ASP A 15 -19.99 13.32 -5.92
CA ASP A 15 -20.06 12.18 -6.81
C ASP A 15 -21.09 12.43 -7.91
N ILE A 16 -20.97 11.74 -9.06
CA ILE A 16 -21.75 12.00 -10.27
C ILE A 16 -22.30 10.72 -10.84
N GLU A 17 -23.60 10.73 -11.21
CA GLU A 17 -24.23 9.64 -11.94
C GLU A 17 -24.67 10.08 -13.35
N VAL A 18 -24.36 9.23 -14.34
CA VAL A 18 -24.62 9.52 -15.75
C VAL A 18 -25.39 8.38 -16.40
N PHE A 19 -26.67 8.65 -16.68
CA PHE A 19 -27.54 7.82 -17.52
C PHE A 19 -27.77 8.50 -18.87
N LYS A 20 -28.40 7.82 -19.81
CA LYS A 20 -28.59 8.38 -21.16
C LYS A 20 -29.37 9.70 -21.16
N PHE A 21 -30.42 9.80 -20.36
CA PHE A 21 -31.30 10.98 -20.29
C PHE A 21 -31.31 11.66 -18.93
N ASN A 22 -30.53 11.16 -18.00
CA ASN A 22 -30.42 11.72 -16.67
C ASN A 22 -28.95 11.85 -16.28
N SER A 23 -28.55 13.02 -15.83
CA SER A 23 -27.24 13.25 -15.21
C SER A 23 -27.43 14.10 -13.99
N PHE A 24 -26.85 13.71 -12.88
CA PHE A 24 -26.92 14.47 -11.65
C PHE A 24 -25.62 14.41 -10.84
N VAL A 25 -25.43 15.41 -10.00
CA VAL A 25 -24.33 15.50 -9.08
C VAL A 25 -24.84 15.82 -7.68
N VAL A 26 -24.27 15.19 -6.69
CA VAL A 26 -24.53 15.44 -5.27
C VAL A 26 -23.32 16.12 -4.65
N PHE A 27 -23.53 17.24 -3.98
CA PHE A 27 -22.51 17.92 -3.19
C PHE A 27 -22.84 17.84 -1.70
N LYS A 28 -21.87 17.43 -0.89
CA LYS A 28 -21.97 17.42 0.58
C LYS A 28 -20.78 18.14 1.23
N ASN A 29 -21.00 18.69 2.42
CA ASN A 29 -19.92 19.17 3.27
C ASN A 29 -19.26 18.02 4.05
N ILE A 30 -18.21 18.30 4.82
CA ILE A 30 -17.47 17.28 5.59
C ILE A 30 -18.32 16.64 6.70
N ASN A 31 -19.42 17.25 7.10
CA ASN A 31 -20.38 16.71 8.08
C ASN A 31 -21.47 15.84 7.44
N LYS A 32 -21.32 15.52 6.14
CA LYS A 32 -22.28 14.71 5.35
C LYS A 32 -23.62 15.43 5.08
N GLU A 33 -23.71 16.72 5.32
CA GLU A 33 -24.91 17.50 5.00
C GLU A 33 -24.92 17.82 3.50
N VAL A 34 -26.07 17.63 2.86
CA VAL A 34 -26.27 17.97 1.45
C VAL A 34 -26.23 19.49 1.28
N VAL A 35 -25.28 19.97 0.48
CA VAL A 35 -25.13 21.38 0.12
C VAL A 35 -25.96 21.72 -1.12
N ALA A 36 -25.89 20.87 -2.16
CA ALA A 36 -26.66 21.02 -3.39
C ALA A 36 -26.82 19.69 -4.13
N ILE A 37 -27.87 19.58 -4.91
CA ILE A 37 -28.09 18.52 -5.88
C ILE A 37 -28.51 19.18 -7.19
N TYR A 38 -27.85 18.83 -8.29
CA TYR A 38 -28.20 19.28 -9.62
C TYR A 38 -28.61 18.06 -10.46
N HIS A 39 -29.75 18.15 -11.16
CA HIS A 39 -30.27 17.08 -11.99
C HIS A 39 -30.73 17.64 -13.34
N ASN A 40 -30.02 17.30 -14.41
CA ASN A 40 -30.27 17.71 -15.81
C ASN A 40 -30.21 19.24 -16.07
N ASP A 41 -30.39 20.05 -15.06
CA ASP A 41 -30.22 21.50 -15.04
C ASP A 41 -29.09 21.85 -14.10
N PHE A 42 -28.07 22.51 -14.61
CA PHE A 42 -26.84 22.83 -13.89
C PHE A 42 -26.67 24.33 -13.65
N GLU A 43 -27.73 25.12 -13.79
CA GLU A 43 -27.72 26.53 -13.46
C GLU A 43 -27.32 26.73 -11.98
N GLY A 44 -26.37 27.65 -11.72
CA GLY A 44 -25.85 27.88 -10.38
C GLY A 44 -24.73 26.93 -9.89
N ILE A 45 -24.42 25.87 -10.61
CA ILE A 45 -23.36 24.91 -10.18
C ILE A 45 -22.00 25.62 -10.03
N THR A 46 -21.69 26.56 -10.92
CA THR A 46 -20.43 27.34 -10.87
C THR A 46 -20.33 28.17 -9.59
N ASP A 47 -21.45 28.71 -9.08
CA ASP A 47 -21.47 29.45 -7.85
C ASP A 47 -21.29 28.53 -6.63
N THR A 48 -21.90 27.36 -6.66
CA THR A 48 -21.74 26.33 -5.61
C THR A 48 -20.29 25.89 -5.44
N ILE A 49 -19.55 25.71 -6.54
CA ILE A 49 -18.16 25.23 -6.49
C ILE A 49 -17.12 26.37 -6.41
N ARG A 50 -17.56 27.64 -6.51
CA ARG A 50 -16.66 28.78 -6.45
C ARG A 50 -15.89 28.82 -5.13
N ASP A 51 -14.56 28.96 -5.23
CA ASP A 51 -13.63 29.01 -4.10
C ASP A 51 -13.60 27.75 -3.22
N LYS A 52 -14.25 26.67 -3.65
CA LYS A 52 -14.22 25.38 -2.97
C LYS A 52 -13.08 24.50 -3.44
N ILE A 53 -12.69 23.57 -2.58
CA ILE A 53 -11.81 22.46 -2.88
C ILE A 53 -12.71 21.24 -3.04
N LEU A 54 -12.83 20.76 -4.28
CA LEU A 54 -13.65 19.62 -4.60
C LEU A 54 -12.93 18.32 -4.21
N VAL A 55 -13.62 17.38 -3.61
CA VAL A 55 -13.07 16.09 -3.18
C VAL A 55 -13.94 14.97 -3.71
N GLY A 56 -13.35 14.06 -4.45
CA GLY A 56 -14.04 12.88 -4.98
C GLY A 56 -13.20 11.61 -4.80
N TYR A 57 -13.72 10.50 -5.29
CA TYR A 57 -13.03 9.21 -5.32
C TYR A 57 -12.79 8.77 -6.76
N ASN A 58 -11.54 8.66 -7.21
CA ASN A 58 -11.14 8.41 -8.59
C ASN A 58 -11.63 9.47 -9.59
N ASN A 59 -11.87 10.67 -9.09
CA ASN A 59 -12.53 11.75 -9.80
C ASN A 59 -11.64 12.47 -10.83
N LEU A 60 -10.31 12.41 -10.69
CA LEU A 60 -9.39 13.12 -11.59
C LEU A 60 -9.51 12.68 -13.05
N PHE A 61 -9.80 11.41 -13.30
CA PHE A 61 -9.85 10.83 -14.63
C PHE A 61 -11.26 10.68 -15.20
N TYR A 62 -12.29 10.95 -14.39
CA TYR A 62 -13.68 10.79 -14.79
C TYR A 62 -14.56 11.95 -14.31
N ASP A 63 -14.96 12.00 -13.02
CA ASP A 63 -15.97 12.93 -12.51
C ASP A 63 -15.59 14.39 -12.73
N SER A 64 -14.32 14.76 -12.60
CA SER A 64 -13.86 16.13 -12.84
C SER A 64 -14.11 16.58 -14.28
N HIS A 65 -14.05 15.68 -15.26
CA HIS A 65 -14.37 16.02 -16.66
C HIS A 65 -15.88 16.13 -16.88
N ILE A 66 -16.67 15.29 -16.24
CA ILE A 66 -18.12 15.35 -16.30
C ILE A 66 -18.61 16.63 -15.63
N LEU A 67 -18.07 16.96 -14.44
CA LEU A 67 -18.40 18.21 -13.74
C LEU A 67 -18.04 19.44 -14.58
N ASP A 68 -16.90 19.45 -15.25
CA ASP A 68 -16.51 20.53 -16.18
C ASP A 68 -17.53 20.69 -17.33
N ALA A 69 -18.07 19.58 -17.86
CA ALA A 69 -19.14 19.64 -18.84
C ALA A 69 -20.46 20.20 -18.26
N MET A 70 -20.80 19.84 -17.01
CA MET A 70 -21.96 20.37 -16.31
C MET A 70 -21.83 21.89 -16.08
N THR A 71 -20.64 22.40 -15.68
CA THR A 71 -20.41 23.85 -15.56
C THR A 71 -20.59 24.60 -16.88
N LYS A 72 -20.42 23.93 -18.01
CA LYS A 72 -20.65 24.46 -19.37
C LYS A 72 -22.08 24.24 -19.88
N GLN A 73 -22.98 23.81 -19.02
CA GLN A 73 -24.40 23.58 -19.31
C GLN A 73 -24.62 22.57 -20.45
N HIS A 74 -23.78 21.52 -20.52
CA HIS A 74 -24.00 20.43 -21.48
C HIS A 74 -25.31 19.68 -21.15
N THR A 75 -26.04 19.29 -22.19
CA THR A 75 -27.26 18.48 -22.04
C THR A 75 -26.91 17.06 -21.56
N PRO A 76 -27.86 16.30 -20.96
CA PRO A 76 -27.64 14.91 -20.55
C PRO A 76 -27.07 14.03 -21.65
N LEU A 77 -27.54 14.16 -22.89
CA LEU A 77 -27.02 13.40 -24.03
C LEU A 77 -25.56 13.75 -24.39
N GLN A 78 -25.18 15.02 -24.26
CA GLN A 78 -23.79 15.43 -24.46
C GLN A 78 -22.88 14.91 -23.34
N ILE A 79 -23.37 14.93 -22.10
CA ILE A 79 -22.67 14.36 -20.94
C ILE A 79 -22.53 12.85 -21.11
N LYS A 80 -23.61 12.13 -21.51
CA LYS A 80 -23.54 10.69 -21.78
C LYS A 80 -22.53 10.34 -22.86
N LYS A 81 -22.47 11.13 -23.94
CA LYS A 81 -21.45 10.94 -24.98
C LYS A 81 -20.03 11.12 -24.43
N LEU A 82 -19.80 12.13 -23.60
CA LEU A 82 -18.51 12.35 -22.94
C LEU A 82 -18.16 11.18 -22.02
N ASN A 83 -19.13 10.70 -21.22
CA ASN A 83 -18.99 9.51 -20.39
C ASN A 83 -18.52 8.29 -21.21
N ASP A 84 -19.19 8.00 -22.31
CA ASP A 84 -18.88 6.84 -23.17
C ASP A 84 -17.50 6.98 -23.82
N ASP A 85 -17.12 8.18 -24.23
CA ASP A 85 -15.78 8.50 -24.73
C ASP A 85 -14.70 8.22 -23.66
N ILE A 86 -14.90 8.64 -22.40
CA ILE A 86 -13.95 8.41 -21.30
C ILE A 86 -13.85 6.91 -20.99
N ILE A 87 -14.97 6.22 -20.83
CA ILE A 87 -15.04 4.77 -20.52
C ILE A 87 -14.38 3.94 -21.63
N SER A 88 -14.52 4.34 -22.90
CA SER A 88 -13.86 3.68 -24.04
C SER A 88 -12.33 3.89 -24.08
N GLY A 89 -11.77 4.65 -23.14
CA GLY A 89 -10.33 4.90 -23.02
C GLY A 89 -9.80 6.10 -23.79
N ARG A 90 -10.66 7.00 -24.24
CA ARG A 90 -10.23 8.25 -24.85
C ARG A 90 -9.48 9.12 -23.85
N LYS A 91 -8.23 9.50 -24.17
CA LYS A 91 -7.44 10.40 -23.35
C LYS A 91 -8.05 11.80 -23.35
N MET A 92 -8.46 12.26 -22.17
CA MET A 92 -8.99 13.60 -21.95
C MET A 92 -7.87 14.57 -21.59
N LYS A 93 -8.02 15.83 -22.02
CA LYS A 93 -7.16 16.94 -21.54
C LYS A 93 -7.82 17.56 -20.31
N TYR A 94 -7.02 17.84 -19.28
CA TYR A 94 -7.49 18.60 -18.12
C TYR A 94 -7.80 20.02 -18.52
N THR A 95 -9.07 20.38 -18.63
CA THR A 95 -9.57 21.69 -19.06
C THR A 95 -10.26 22.47 -17.95
N TYR A 96 -10.52 21.80 -16.81
CA TYR A 96 -11.22 22.41 -15.69
C TYR A 96 -10.31 23.32 -14.85
N ASN A 97 -10.91 24.40 -14.28
CA ASN A 97 -10.20 25.41 -13.49
C ASN A 97 -10.55 25.40 -12.00
N PHE A 98 -11.16 24.34 -11.50
CA PHE A 98 -11.43 24.18 -10.07
C PHE A 98 -10.34 23.34 -9.39
N LYS A 99 -10.18 23.57 -8.07
CA LYS A 99 -9.26 22.78 -7.23
C LYS A 99 -9.91 21.42 -6.94
N SER A 100 -9.20 20.33 -7.20
CA SER A 100 -9.71 18.98 -7.00
C SER A 100 -8.70 18.12 -6.26
N LEU A 101 -9.17 17.36 -5.26
CA LEU A 101 -8.45 16.31 -4.55
C LEU A 101 -9.10 14.97 -4.86
N ASP A 102 -8.28 13.94 -5.00
CA ASP A 102 -8.74 12.59 -5.30
C ASP A 102 -8.39 11.62 -4.18
N CYS A 103 -9.40 11.05 -3.56
CA CYS A 103 -9.24 10.07 -2.48
C CYS A 103 -8.71 8.72 -2.95
N PHE A 104 -8.79 8.40 -4.24
CA PHE A 104 -8.22 7.17 -4.80
C PHE A 104 -6.72 7.27 -5.02
N GLN A 105 -6.19 8.46 -5.28
CA GLN A 105 -4.79 8.63 -5.67
C GLN A 105 -3.82 8.08 -4.61
N GLN A 106 -3.05 7.06 -4.99
CA GLN A 106 -2.05 6.40 -4.13
C GLN A 106 -2.61 5.90 -2.78
N ILE A 107 -3.83 5.39 -2.78
CA ILE A 107 -4.48 4.90 -1.55
C ILE A 107 -3.84 3.59 -1.07
N ASP A 108 -3.56 2.68 -1.99
CA ASP A 108 -2.83 1.42 -1.77
C ASP A 108 -2.33 0.87 -3.11
N VAL A 109 -1.36 -0.04 -3.07
CA VAL A 109 -0.83 -0.72 -4.28
C VAL A 109 -1.89 -1.58 -4.99
N SER A 110 -2.86 -2.10 -4.25
CA SER A 110 -3.99 -2.88 -4.80
C SER A 110 -5.03 -2.03 -5.50
N SER A 111 -4.95 -0.70 -5.38
CA SER A 111 -5.91 0.25 -5.96
C SER A 111 -7.37 -0.14 -5.73
N PRO A 112 -7.82 -0.28 -4.47
CA PRO A 112 -9.15 -0.75 -4.15
C PRO A 112 -10.24 0.21 -4.66
N SER A 113 -11.37 -0.30 -5.13
CA SER A 113 -12.56 0.51 -5.40
C SER A 113 -13.19 1.02 -4.10
N LEU A 114 -14.02 2.06 -4.16
CA LEU A 114 -14.74 2.59 -2.99
C LEU A 114 -15.54 1.48 -2.30
N LYS A 115 -16.24 0.64 -3.07
CA LYS A 115 -17.02 -0.50 -2.56
C LYS A 115 -16.16 -1.54 -1.83
N LYS A 116 -14.92 -1.75 -2.27
CA LYS A 116 -13.98 -2.64 -1.56
C LYS A 116 -13.57 -2.04 -0.21
N ILE A 117 -13.41 -0.73 -0.16
CA ILE A 117 -13.11 0.00 1.09
C ILE A 117 -14.30 -0.05 2.03
N GLU A 118 -15.53 0.17 1.55
CA GLU A 118 -16.76 0.00 2.33
C GLU A 118 -16.78 -1.35 3.03
N GLY A 119 -16.52 -2.43 2.25
CA GLY A 119 -16.42 -3.77 2.80
C GLY A 119 -15.33 -3.89 3.87
N ASN A 120 -14.13 -3.42 3.60
CA ASN A 120 -13.02 -3.48 4.55
C ASN A 120 -13.31 -2.69 5.84
N LEU A 121 -14.02 -1.59 5.75
CA LEU A 121 -14.44 -0.78 6.89
C LEU A 121 -15.56 -1.41 7.72
N GLY A 122 -16.19 -2.48 7.23
CA GLY A 122 -17.37 -3.07 7.87
C GLY A 122 -18.65 -2.26 7.61
N LYS A 123 -18.62 -1.31 6.68
CA LYS A 123 -19.75 -0.49 6.26
C LYS A 123 -20.63 -1.23 5.25
N MET A 124 -21.81 -0.73 4.97
CA MET A 124 -22.68 -1.27 3.94
C MET A 124 -21.97 -1.26 2.58
N ILE A 125 -22.01 -2.37 1.85
CA ILE A 125 -21.54 -2.46 0.47
C ILE A 125 -22.76 -2.26 -0.41
N LEU A 126 -22.91 -1.06 -0.98
CA LEU A 126 -24.05 -0.71 -1.80
C LEU A 126 -23.61 -0.54 -3.24
N GLU A 127 -24.11 -1.38 -4.16
CA GLU A 127 -24.00 -1.17 -5.61
C GLU A 127 -25.36 -0.71 -6.14
N SER A 128 -25.35 0.12 -7.19
CA SER A 128 -26.59 0.61 -7.79
C SER A 128 -27.43 -0.53 -8.33
N SER A 129 -28.73 -0.55 -7.99
CA SER A 129 -29.73 -1.46 -8.57
C SER A 129 -30.23 -0.98 -9.93
N VAL A 130 -29.96 0.28 -10.28
CA VAL A 130 -30.44 0.90 -11.52
C VAL A 130 -29.45 0.62 -12.65
N ASP A 131 -29.97 0.10 -13.76
CA ASP A 131 -29.16 -0.21 -14.93
C ASP A 131 -28.69 1.07 -15.66
N PHE A 132 -27.39 1.29 -15.73
CA PHE A 132 -26.75 2.44 -16.41
C PHE A 132 -26.89 2.39 -17.95
N THR A 133 -27.37 1.26 -18.51
CA THR A 133 -27.56 1.09 -19.96
C THR A 133 -28.96 1.43 -20.42
N LEU A 134 -29.87 1.85 -19.54
CA LEU A 134 -31.25 2.21 -19.85
C LEU A 134 -31.29 3.22 -21.00
N ASP A 135 -32.12 2.87 -22.04
CA ASP A 135 -32.36 3.72 -23.21
C ASP A 135 -33.66 4.54 -23.07
N ARG A 136 -33.94 5.00 -21.86
CA ARG A 136 -35.05 5.87 -21.49
C ARG A 136 -34.69 6.72 -20.29
N ALA A 137 -35.48 7.76 -20.00
CA ALA A 137 -35.34 8.49 -18.73
C ALA A 137 -35.67 7.56 -17.55
N LEU A 138 -35.04 7.84 -16.42
CA LEU A 138 -35.31 7.15 -15.16
C LEU A 138 -36.75 7.45 -14.70
N SER A 139 -37.40 6.43 -14.19
CA SER A 139 -38.65 6.62 -13.44
C SER A 139 -38.36 7.35 -12.12
N PRO A 140 -39.35 7.97 -11.47
CA PRO A 140 -39.15 8.63 -10.19
C PRO A 140 -38.53 7.73 -9.13
N LYS A 141 -38.89 6.44 -9.09
CA LYS A 141 -38.34 5.45 -8.16
C LYS A 141 -36.88 5.14 -8.47
N GLU A 142 -36.54 4.89 -9.75
CA GLU A 142 -35.16 4.63 -10.17
C GLU A 142 -34.25 5.84 -9.91
N TYR A 143 -34.77 7.06 -10.10
CA TYR A 143 -34.03 8.27 -9.76
C TYR A 143 -33.75 8.38 -8.27
N GLU A 144 -34.75 8.13 -7.42
CA GLU A 144 -34.56 8.14 -5.95
C GLU A 144 -33.54 7.09 -5.51
N GLU A 145 -33.62 5.86 -6.04
CA GLU A 145 -32.66 4.80 -5.75
C GLU A 145 -31.21 5.19 -6.18
N ALA A 146 -31.05 5.75 -7.38
CA ALA A 146 -29.75 6.20 -7.87
C ALA A 146 -29.24 7.41 -7.09
N LEU A 147 -30.12 8.29 -6.66
CA LEU A 147 -29.75 9.46 -5.85
C LEU A 147 -29.26 9.07 -4.44
N GLU A 148 -29.95 8.14 -3.78
CA GLU A 148 -29.52 7.64 -2.47
C GLU A 148 -28.19 6.88 -2.58
N TYR A 149 -28.00 6.12 -3.66
CA TYR A 149 -26.72 5.49 -3.97
C TYR A 149 -25.58 6.53 -4.09
N CYS A 150 -25.77 7.57 -4.92
CA CYS A 150 -24.79 8.64 -5.11
C CYS A 150 -24.52 9.39 -3.78
N LYS A 151 -25.55 9.69 -2.99
CA LYS A 151 -25.38 10.30 -1.66
C LYS A 151 -24.52 9.44 -0.73
N TYR A 152 -24.69 8.13 -0.77
CA TYR A 152 -23.92 7.21 0.05
C TYR A 152 -22.46 7.15 -0.41
N ASP A 153 -22.17 7.18 -1.72
CA ASP A 153 -20.82 7.21 -2.25
C ASP A 153 -20.07 8.49 -1.84
N VAL A 154 -20.76 9.64 -1.79
CA VAL A 154 -20.19 10.85 -1.23
C VAL A 154 -19.88 10.69 0.27
N ASP A 155 -20.77 10.07 1.06
CA ASP A 155 -20.52 9.82 2.49
C ASP A 155 -19.30 8.94 2.73
N MET A 156 -19.12 7.91 1.89
CA MET A 156 -17.96 7.04 1.98
C MET A 156 -16.67 7.72 1.52
N THR A 157 -16.75 8.59 0.51
CA THR A 157 -15.64 9.45 0.10
C THR A 157 -15.18 10.37 1.24
N ILE A 158 -16.12 10.95 2.01
CA ILE A 158 -15.81 11.74 3.21
C ILE A 158 -15.08 10.89 4.26
N GLU A 159 -15.53 9.66 4.52
CA GLU A 159 -14.84 8.74 5.46
C GLU A 159 -13.41 8.44 5.02
N VAL A 160 -13.19 8.14 3.74
CA VAL A 160 -11.86 7.92 3.18
C VAL A 160 -10.98 9.17 3.32
N PHE A 161 -11.52 10.35 3.01
CA PHE A 161 -10.81 11.61 3.14
C PHE A 161 -10.36 11.86 4.58
N LYS A 162 -11.28 11.73 5.55
CA LYS A 162 -10.98 11.92 6.98
C LYS A 162 -9.84 11.01 7.47
N LYS A 163 -9.80 9.76 7.01
CA LYS A 163 -8.72 8.82 7.32
C LYS A 163 -7.39 9.17 6.65
N ARG A 164 -7.42 9.85 5.51
CA ARG A 164 -6.24 10.19 4.71
C ARG A 164 -5.74 11.62 4.87
N ILE A 165 -6.48 12.50 5.56
CA ILE A 165 -6.14 13.92 5.63
C ILE A 165 -4.73 14.17 6.20
N ASN A 166 -4.37 13.49 7.29
CA ASN A 166 -3.08 13.67 7.95
C ASN A 166 -1.95 12.83 7.33
N SER A 167 -2.26 11.62 6.84
CA SER A 167 -1.26 10.69 6.31
C SER A 167 -0.91 10.92 4.84
N TYR A 168 -1.79 11.58 4.08
CA TYR A 168 -1.61 11.79 2.64
C TYR A 168 -1.81 13.24 2.19
N PHE A 169 -2.99 13.84 2.45
CA PHE A 169 -3.33 15.14 1.84
C PHE A 169 -2.49 16.30 2.39
N LYS A 170 -2.35 16.43 3.70
CA LYS A 170 -1.52 17.50 4.29
C LYS A 170 -0.04 17.39 3.87
N PRO A 171 0.62 16.22 3.97
CA PRO A 171 1.96 16.05 3.44
C PRO A 171 2.09 16.40 1.96
N LYS A 172 1.18 15.93 1.13
CA LYS A 172 1.19 16.23 -0.30
C LYS A 172 1.05 17.73 -0.59
N LEU A 173 0.12 18.41 0.08
CA LEU A 173 -0.09 19.85 -0.09
C LEU A 173 1.12 20.68 0.35
N SER A 174 1.79 20.27 1.42
CA SER A 174 3.06 20.88 1.85
C SER A 174 4.12 20.81 0.73
N LEU A 175 4.21 19.69 0.02
CA LEU A 175 5.13 19.54 -1.10
C LEU A 175 4.70 20.35 -2.33
N VAL A 176 3.40 20.44 -2.64
CA VAL A 176 2.86 21.26 -3.73
C VAL A 176 3.13 22.74 -3.47
N GLU A 177 2.95 23.20 -2.24
CA GLU A 177 3.26 24.58 -1.81
C GLU A 177 4.76 24.87 -1.96
N ARG A 178 5.62 23.96 -1.51
CA ARG A 178 7.08 24.07 -1.64
C ARG A 178 7.53 24.13 -3.12
N LEU A 179 6.88 23.38 -4.01
CA LEU A 179 7.17 23.41 -5.45
C LEU A 179 6.68 24.71 -6.13
N GLY A 180 5.70 25.42 -5.52
CA GLY A 180 5.11 26.63 -6.09
C GLY A 180 4.33 26.41 -7.39
N ASN A 181 3.88 25.17 -7.67
CA ASN A 181 3.16 24.81 -8.88
C ASN A 181 1.81 24.16 -8.56
N GLU A 182 0.71 24.89 -8.73
CA GLU A 182 -0.63 24.37 -8.43
C GLU A 182 -1.05 23.18 -9.29
N LYS A 183 -0.54 23.02 -10.50
CA LYS A 183 -0.79 21.85 -11.37
C LYS A 183 -0.28 20.54 -10.73
N ALA A 184 0.69 20.65 -9.82
CA ALA A 184 1.24 19.51 -9.10
C ALA A 184 0.25 18.89 -8.10
N LEU A 185 -0.88 19.52 -7.84
CA LEU A 185 -1.96 18.96 -7.03
C LEU A 185 -2.45 17.61 -7.60
N ASN A 186 -2.49 17.48 -8.92
CA ASN A 186 -2.94 16.27 -9.60
C ASN A 186 -1.82 15.25 -9.85
N TRP A 187 -0.57 15.59 -9.49
CA TRP A 187 0.55 14.66 -9.65
C TRP A 187 0.56 13.62 -8.53
N ASN A 188 1.05 12.43 -8.85
CA ASN A 188 1.41 11.47 -7.81
C ASN A 188 2.66 11.94 -7.05
N THR A 189 2.89 11.42 -5.85
CA THR A 189 4.04 11.82 -5.02
C THR A 189 5.38 11.51 -5.70
N THR A 190 5.47 10.49 -6.54
CA THR A 190 6.67 10.15 -7.29
C THR A 190 7.05 11.26 -8.26
N THR A 191 6.09 11.73 -9.08
CA THR A 191 6.31 12.86 -10.00
C THR A 191 6.61 14.15 -9.26
N LEU A 192 5.86 14.44 -8.18
CA LEU A 192 6.05 15.61 -7.35
C LEU A 192 7.46 15.63 -6.75
N SER A 193 7.91 14.52 -6.17
CA SER A 193 9.24 14.38 -5.57
C SER A 193 10.37 14.57 -6.58
N ALA A 194 10.24 13.98 -7.77
CA ALA A 194 11.25 14.14 -8.80
C ALA A 194 11.40 15.61 -9.23
N ASN A 195 10.30 16.34 -9.38
CA ASN A 195 10.32 17.75 -9.76
C ASN A 195 10.75 18.70 -8.62
N LEU A 196 10.61 18.30 -7.36
CA LEU A 196 11.18 19.04 -6.23
C LEU A 196 12.69 18.96 -6.19
N LEU A 197 13.27 17.85 -6.66
CA LEU A 197 14.72 17.63 -6.67
C LEU A 197 15.39 18.28 -7.86
N THR A 198 14.79 18.19 -9.04
CA THR A 198 15.36 18.77 -10.26
C THR A 198 14.27 19.07 -11.30
N PRO A 199 14.36 20.21 -12.01
CA PRO A 199 13.43 20.53 -13.10
C PRO A 199 13.78 19.82 -14.41
N LYS A 200 14.94 19.16 -14.49
CA LYS A 200 15.48 18.53 -15.73
C LYS A 200 16.01 17.13 -15.44
N PRO A 201 15.98 16.23 -16.43
CA PRO A 201 16.64 14.93 -16.33
C PRO A 201 18.12 15.05 -15.96
N LEU A 202 18.58 14.18 -15.09
CA LEU A 202 20.00 14.09 -14.73
C LEU A 202 20.80 13.33 -15.78
N PRO A 203 22.12 13.53 -15.86
CA PRO A 203 23.00 12.72 -16.70
C PRO A 203 22.84 11.23 -16.41
N LYS A 204 22.83 10.41 -17.47
CA LYS A 204 22.71 8.96 -17.35
C LYS A 204 24.06 8.31 -17.06
N TRP A 205 24.04 7.28 -16.22
CA TRP A 205 25.22 6.45 -16.06
C TRP A 205 25.35 5.44 -17.21
N SER A 206 26.58 5.15 -17.59
CA SER A 206 26.91 4.19 -18.65
C SER A 206 27.42 2.85 -18.11
N SER A 207 27.69 2.79 -16.80
CA SER A 207 28.19 1.61 -16.10
C SER A 207 27.77 1.66 -14.63
N ILE A 208 27.84 0.52 -13.95
CA ILE A 208 27.65 0.46 -12.49
C ILE A 208 28.73 1.32 -11.84
N ARG A 209 28.31 2.25 -10.97
CA ARG A 209 29.20 3.12 -10.21
C ARG A 209 28.98 2.90 -8.74
N LEU A 210 30.01 2.40 -8.07
CA LEU A 210 30.10 2.36 -6.62
C LEU A 210 31.15 3.37 -6.20
N HIS A 211 30.75 4.37 -5.41
CA HIS A 211 31.56 5.55 -5.14
C HIS A 211 32.75 5.23 -4.23
N LYS A 212 33.93 5.69 -4.61
CA LYS A 212 35.19 5.42 -3.91
C LYS A 212 35.29 6.06 -2.52
N ASP A 213 34.67 7.23 -2.38
CA ASP A 213 34.86 8.06 -1.17
C ASP A 213 34.06 7.55 0.04
N ALA A 214 33.10 6.63 -0.20
CA ALA A 214 32.36 5.99 0.88
C ALA A 214 33.14 4.84 1.55
N LEU A 215 34.19 4.34 0.89
CA LEU A 215 35.04 3.26 1.39
C LEU A 215 36.50 3.65 1.18
N GLU A 216 37.30 3.66 2.23
CA GLU A 216 38.72 3.99 2.18
C GLU A 216 39.57 3.03 1.31
N HIS A 217 39.00 2.01 0.76
CA HIS A 217 39.66 1.01 -0.08
C HIS A 217 39.72 1.44 -1.53
N ARG A 218 40.56 2.39 -1.82
CA ARG A 218 40.86 2.88 -3.14
C ARG A 218 41.87 1.99 -3.83
N ASP A 219 41.42 1.20 -4.80
CA ASP A 219 42.27 0.80 -5.91
C ASP A 219 41.48 0.73 -7.21
N GLU A 220 42.12 1.16 -8.23
CA GLU A 220 41.86 1.16 -9.65
C GLU A 220 40.52 0.52 -10.07
N GLY A 221 39.48 1.32 -10.10
CA GLY A 221 38.19 0.92 -10.61
C GLY A 221 37.21 0.41 -9.54
N ASN A 222 35.96 0.61 -9.84
CA ASN A 222 34.80 0.35 -8.99
C ASN A 222 34.58 -1.13 -8.57
N MET A 223 35.55 -2.00 -8.80
CA MET A 223 35.41 -3.45 -8.64
C MET A 223 35.78 -3.97 -7.25
N LYS A 224 36.54 -3.22 -6.45
CA LYS A 224 37.04 -3.71 -5.15
C LYS A 224 35.92 -3.89 -4.11
N MET A 225 34.86 -3.09 -4.16
CA MET A 225 33.69 -3.26 -3.31
C MET A 225 32.99 -4.61 -3.53
N PHE A 226 32.99 -5.10 -4.74
CA PHE A 226 32.46 -6.42 -5.02
C PHE A 226 33.26 -7.54 -4.33
N SER A 227 34.51 -7.28 -3.90
CA SER A 227 35.31 -8.29 -3.19
C SER A 227 34.78 -8.63 -1.79
N TYR A 228 33.90 -7.79 -1.21
CA TYR A 228 33.24 -8.09 0.05
C TYR A 228 32.18 -9.20 -0.05
N VAL A 229 31.70 -9.50 -1.23
CA VAL A 229 30.76 -10.60 -1.45
C VAL A 229 31.41 -11.72 -2.25
N PRO A 230 30.93 -12.99 -2.10
CA PRO A 230 31.48 -14.14 -2.81
C PRO A 230 31.51 -13.95 -4.33
N GLU A 231 32.51 -14.53 -4.99
CA GLU A 231 32.72 -14.42 -6.43
C GLU A 231 31.49 -14.83 -7.24
N GLN A 232 30.87 -15.93 -6.88
CA GLN A 232 29.63 -16.40 -7.54
C GLN A 232 28.47 -15.38 -7.49
N VAL A 233 28.38 -14.57 -6.43
CA VAL A 233 27.39 -13.50 -6.31
C VAL A 233 27.73 -12.36 -7.27
N ARG A 234 29.00 -11.98 -7.34
CA ARG A 234 29.49 -10.93 -8.25
C ARG A 234 29.23 -11.29 -9.70
N GLU A 235 29.59 -12.52 -10.10
CA GLU A 235 29.38 -13.03 -11.46
C GLU A 235 27.90 -13.08 -11.81
N HIS A 236 27.06 -13.53 -10.87
CA HIS A 236 25.62 -13.54 -11.07
C HIS A 236 25.09 -12.12 -11.33
N TRP A 237 25.43 -11.13 -10.51
CA TRP A 237 24.98 -9.75 -10.69
C TRP A 237 25.43 -9.18 -12.03
N LEU A 238 26.72 -9.31 -12.35
CA LEU A 238 27.27 -8.79 -13.61
C LEU A 238 26.58 -9.42 -14.81
N SER A 239 26.35 -10.74 -14.81
CA SER A 239 25.64 -11.44 -15.89
C SER A 239 24.22 -10.93 -16.14
N LYS A 240 23.55 -10.37 -15.12
CA LYS A 240 22.18 -9.84 -15.24
C LYS A 240 22.14 -8.37 -15.65
N ILE A 241 23.20 -7.63 -15.34
CA ILE A 241 23.25 -6.18 -15.53
C ILE A 241 23.94 -5.81 -16.84
N GLU A 242 24.95 -6.55 -17.24
CA GLU A 242 25.64 -6.34 -18.50
C GLU A 242 24.66 -6.39 -19.68
N HIS A 243 24.72 -5.36 -20.53
CA HIS A 243 23.87 -5.21 -21.70
C HIS A 243 22.36 -5.07 -21.45
N ASN A 244 21.90 -4.96 -20.18
CA ASN A 244 20.49 -4.76 -19.83
C ASN A 244 20.23 -3.32 -19.37
N TYR A 245 19.89 -2.45 -20.29
CA TYR A 245 19.57 -1.05 -20.02
C TYR A 245 18.06 -0.80 -19.75
N SER A 246 17.24 -1.85 -19.74
CA SER A 246 15.80 -1.73 -19.48
C SER A 246 15.46 -1.50 -18.02
N GLY A 247 16.35 -1.92 -17.11
CA GLY A 247 16.15 -1.84 -15.67
C GLY A 247 15.30 -2.96 -15.07
N ASP A 248 14.88 -3.92 -15.88
CA ASP A 248 14.18 -5.12 -15.40
C ASP A 248 15.21 -6.22 -15.09
N TYR A 249 15.88 -6.04 -13.95
CA TYR A 249 16.84 -7.03 -13.43
C TYR A 249 16.10 -8.08 -12.61
N ARG A 250 16.27 -9.34 -12.97
CA ARG A 250 15.60 -10.48 -12.33
C ARG A 250 16.56 -11.64 -12.08
N GLY A 251 16.17 -12.45 -11.12
CA GLY A 251 16.91 -13.65 -10.70
C GLY A 251 17.73 -13.37 -9.45
N ASN A 252 17.59 -14.27 -8.49
CA ASN A 252 18.28 -14.24 -7.22
C ASN A 252 19.34 -15.34 -7.21
N ILE A 253 20.35 -15.21 -6.35
CA ILE A 253 21.29 -16.26 -6.02
C ILE A 253 21.30 -16.46 -4.51
N SER A 254 21.22 -17.71 -4.08
CA SER A 254 21.32 -18.08 -2.66
C SER A 254 22.67 -18.70 -2.36
N ILE A 255 23.18 -18.37 -1.19
CA ILE A 255 24.39 -18.98 -0.60
C ILE A 255 24.12 -19.37 0.85
N GLU A 256 24.93 -20.28 1.37
CA GLU A 256 24.93 -20.60 2.79
C GLU A 256 26.15 -19.98 3.45
N ASN A 257 25.93 -19.09 4.43
CA ASN A 257 26.98 -18.49 5.25
C ASN A 257 26.41 -18.03 6.61
N PHE A 258 27.25 -17.86 7.60
CA PHE A 258 26.91 -17.40 8.96
C PHE A 258 25.78 -18.19 9.64
N GLY A 259 25.61 -19.49 9.29
CA GLY A 259 24.50 -20.31 9.76
C GLY A 259 23.16 -20.02 9.07
N CYS A 260 23.12 -19.08 8.13
CA CYS A 260 21.96 -18.64 7.39
C CYS A 260 21.93 -19.14 5.94
N GLU A 261 20.74 -19.29 5.39
CA GLU A 261 20.53 -19.26 3.95
C GLU A 261 20.32 -17.80 3.54
N ILE A 262 21.16 -17.29 2.66
CA ILE A 262 21.23 -15.88 2.28
C ILE A 262 20.94 -15.72 0.80
N GLU A 263 19.92 -14.94 0.47
CA GLU A 263 19.52 -14.64 -0.89
C GLU A 263 19.93 -13.21 -1.28
N PHE A 264 20.67 -13.10 -2.38
CA PHE A 264 21.04 -11.84 -3.04
C PHE A 264 20.14 -11.65 -4.26
N GLY A 265 19.39 -10.55 -4.26
CA GLY A 265 18.47 -10.22 -5.33
C GLY A 265 18.61 -8.78 -5.82
N PHE A 266 17.66 -8.31 -6.62
CA PHE A 266 17.60 -6.91 -7.06
C PHE A 266 16.59 -6.07 -6.24
N GLY A 267 16.26 -6.53 -5.05
CA GLY A 267 15.39 -5.85 -4.08
C GLY A 267 16.07 -5.59 -2.74
N GLY A 268 17.02 -6.43 -2.34
CA GLY A 268 17.74 -6.35 -1.07
C GLY A 268 18.42 -7.68 -0.74
N LEU A 269 19.14 -7.71 0.38
CA LEU A 269 19.73 -8.90 0.97
C LEU A 269 18.73 -9.50 1.95
N HIS A 270 18.50 -10.81 1.86
CA HIS A 270 17.60 -11.53 2.75
C HIS A 270 18.27 -12.81 3.25
N GLY A 271 18.18 -13.07 4.54
CA GLY A 271 18.77 -14.26 5.12
C GLY A 271 18.06 -14.69 6.40
N VAL A 272 17.94 -15.99 6.60
CA VAL A 272 17.35 -16.58 7.79
C VAL A 272 18.21 -17.71 8.30
N HIS A 273 18.37 -17.81 9.63
CA HIS A 273 19.12 -18.89 10.24
C HIS A 273 18.41 -20.23 10.04
N LYS A 274 19.15 -21.26 9.59
CA LYS A 274 18.59 -22.53 9.15
C LYS A 274 17.88 -23.34 10.25
N THR A 275 18.27 -23.17 11.50
CA THR A 275 17.80 -23.99 12.62
C THR A 275 17.24 -23.19 13.81
N LEU A 276 17.48 -21.89 13.85
CA LEU A 276 17.04 -21.00 14.94
C LEU A 276 15.78 -20.25 14.51
N SER A 277 14.62 -20.81 14.87
CA SER A 277 13.30 -20.23 14.58
C SER A 277 12.65 -19.51 15.76
N ASP A 278 13.14 -19.72 16.98
CA ASP A 278 12.64 -19.13 18.23
C ASP A 278 13.85 -18.80 19.12
N VAL A 279 14.15 -17.51 19.24
CA VAL A 279 15.40 -17.03 19.85
C VAL A 279 15.09 -15.91 20.84
N LYS A 280 15.76 -15.96 21.99
CA LYS A 280 15.68 -14.93 23.05
C LYS A 280 16.86 -13.97 23.00
N ASP A 281 16.70 -12.82 23.64
CA ASP A 281 17.74 -11.79 23.81
C ASP A 281 18.36 -11.38 22.45
N VAL A 282 17.50 -11.04 21.50
CA VAL A 282 17.89 -10.66 20.12
C VAL A 282 18.15 -9.17 20.04
N LYS A 283 19.26 -8.81 19.41
CA LYS A 283 19.59 -7.45 19.00
C LYS A 283 19.40 -7.30 17.51
N LEU A 284 18.84 -6.18 17.08
CA LEU A 284 18.73 -5.78 15.68
C LEU A 284 19.56 -4.50 15.48
N LEU A 285 20.49 -4.54 14.56
CA LEU A 285 21.12 -3.33 14.03
C LEU A 285 20.46 -3.00 12.68
N ASP A 286 19.77 -1.87 12.65
CA ASP A 286 19.06 -1.35 11.48
C ASP A 286 19.77 -0.12 10.91
N VAL A 287 19.88 -0.02 9.59
CA VAL A 287 20.55 1.11 8.94
C VAL A 287 19.60 2.29 8.80
N ALA A 288 19.82 3.33 9.57
CA ALA A 288 19.01 4.54 9.55
C ALA A 288 18.96 5.16 8.16
N SER A 289 17.75 5.23 7.59
CA SER A 289 17.53 5.81 6.24
C SER A 289 18.53 5.28 5.19
N MET A 290 18.70 3.97 5.11
CA MET A 290 19.75 3.29 4.34
C MET A 290 19.84 3.79 2.89
N TYR A 291 18.78 3.64 2.10
CA TYR A 291 18.82 4.05 0.69
C TYR A 291 19.04 5.54 0.48
N PRO A 292 18.45 6.46 1.25
CA PRO A 292 18.80 7.88 1.21
C PRO A 292 20.28 8.16 1.38
N HIS A 293 20.94 7.56 2.37
CA HIS A 293 22.38 7.76 2.58
C HIS A 293 23.23 7.13 1.47
N ILE A 294 22.85 5.93 1.00
CA ILE A 294 23.54 5.29 -0.13
C ILE A 294 23.43 6.15 -1.40
N ILE A 295 22.26 6.70 -1.71
CA ILE A 295 22.04 7.60 -2.84
C ILE A 295 23.01 8.79 -2.80
N LEU A 296 23.24 9.35 -1.61
CA LEU A 296 24.23 10.42 -1.39
C LEU A 296 25.66 9.90 -1.51
N ASN A 297 25.99 8.78 -0.86
CA ASN A 297 27.33 8.21 -0.85
C ASN A 297 27.85 7.90 -2.26
N ILE A 298 26.99 7.36 -3.14
CA ILE A 298 27.37 7.06 -4.53
C ILE A 298 27.09 8.24 -5.48
N ASN A 299 26.69 9.39 -4.96
CA ASN A 299 26.31 10.58 -5.74
C ASN A 299 25.34 10.27 -6.89
N ALA A 300 24.32 9.43 -6.64
CA ALA A 300 23.37 8.99 -7.65
C ALA A 300 22.53 10.14 -8.26
N LEU A 301 22.34 11.21 -7.50
CA LEU A 301 21.58 12.38 -7.93
C LEU A 301 22.44 13.52 -8.51
N GLU A 302 23.76 13.38 -8.52
CA GLU A 302 24.70 14.34 -9.11
C GLU A 302 24.38 15.80 -8.71
N SER A 303 23.98 16.65 -9.65
CA SER A 303 23.65 18.07 -9.36
C SER A 303 22.45 18.26 -8.42
N ALA A 304 21.59 17.25 -8.22
CA ALA A 304 20.47 17.30 -7.28
C ALA A 304 20.81 16.76 -5.90
N SER A 305 22.05 16.27 -5.68
CA SER A 305 22.48 15.69 -4.40
C SER A 305 22.42 16.69 -3.24
N GLU A 306 22.79 17.95 -3.47
CA GLU A 306 22.73 18.99 -2.41
C GLU A 306 21.28 19.28 -1.98
N THR A 307 20.34 19.36 -2.93
CA THR A 307 18.92 19.54 -2.62
C THR A 307 18.38 18.36 -1.80
N TYR A 308 18.74 17.14 -2.20
CA TYR A 308 18.33 15.92 -1.52
C TYR A 308 18.92 15.83 -0.09
N LYS A 309 20.19 16.15 0.05
CA LYS A 309 20.89 16.21 1.35
C LYS A 309 20.22 17.22 2.30
N SER A 310 19.98 18.44 1.81
CA SER A 310 19.28 19.47 2.58
C SER A 310 17.89 19.01 3.05
N MET A 311 17.14 18.31 2.20
CA MET A 311 15.82 17.75 2.59
C MET A 311 15.95 16.63 3.64
N LEU A 312 17.01 15.82 3.58
CA LEU A 312 17.28 14.77 4.58
C LEU A 312 17.63 15.39 5.93
N GLU A 313 18.53 16.37 5.95
CA GLU A 313 18.92 17.10 7.16
C GLU A 313 17.73 17.84 7.80
N GLU A 314 16.96 18.57 6.99
CA GLU A 314 15.73 19.24 7.42
C GLU A 314 14.75 18.24 8.05
N ARG A 315 14.51 17.07 7.42
CA ARG A 315 13.64 16.04 7.97
C ARG A 315 14.10 15.55 9.35
N ILE A 316 15.40 15.32 9.52
CA ILE A 316 15.97 14.87 10.79
C ILE A 316 15.72 15.93 11.87
N GLU A 317 15.97 17.21 11.56
CA GLU A 317 15.81 18.31 12.50
C GLU A 317 14.35 18.50 12.95
N ILE A 318 13.38 18.36 12.01
CA ILE A 318 11.97 18.66 12.29
C ILE A 318 11.17 17.43 12.72
N LYS A 319 11.77 16.24 12.77
CA LYS A 319 11.08 14.94 13.03
C LYS A 319 10.10 14.98 14.22
N HIS A 320 10.43 15.72 15.26
CA HIS A 320 9.63 15.85 16.47
C HIS A 320 8.94 17.23 16.61
N LYS A 321 9.20 18.17 15.69
CA LYS A 321 8.67 19.55 15.75
C LYS A 321 7.48 19.74 14.80
N ASP A 322 7.59 19.24 13.58
CA ASP A 322 6.56 19.33 12.53
C ASP A 322 6.38 17.98 11.84
N LYS A 323 5.46 17.19 12.36
CA LYS A 323 5.17 15.85 11.82
C LYS A 323 4.71 15.90 10.36
N THR A 324 3.89 16.89 9.99
CA THR A 324 3.35 16.99 8.62
C THR A 324 4.46 17.22 7.60
N LEU A 325 5.35 18.16 7.86
CA LEU A 325 6.49 18.43 6.96
C LEU A 325 7.50 17.27 6.99
N SER A 326 7.77 16.68 8.14
CA SER A 326 8.63 15.52 8.26
C SER A 326 8.12 14.33 7.45
N ASP A 327 6.81 14.03 7.52
CA ASP A 327 6.18 12.97 6.73
C ASP A 327 6.20 13.30 5.23
N ALA A 328 6.01 14.57 4.87
CA ALA A 328 6.14 15.03 3.50
C ALA A 328 7.55 14.82 2.93
N LEU A 329 8.58 15.22 3.67
CA LEU A 329 9.97 15.02 3.27
C LEU A 329 10.34 13.53 3.23
N LYS A 330 9.81 12.70 4.15
CA LYS A 330 9.97 11.25 4.11
C LYS A 330 9.44 10.65 2.81
N LEU A 331 8.28 11.12 2.32
CA LEU A 331 7.73 10.67 1.03
C LEU A 331 8.66 11.02 -0.13
N VAL A 332 9.24 12.23 -0.15
CA VAL A 332 10.22 12.62 -1.19
C VAL A 332 11.43 11.71 -1.15
N LEU A 333 12.08 11.60 -0.01
CA LEU A 333 13.33 10.86 0.17
C LEU A 333 13.19 9.38 -0.21
N ASN A 334 12.12 8.73 0.27
CA ASN A 334 11.86 7.32 -0.03
C ASN A 334 11.44 7.07 -1.48
N SER A 335 10.83 8.05 -2.15
CA SER A 335 10.37 7.89 -3.53
C SER A 335 11.49 7.92 -4.57
N VAL A 336 12.69 8.42 -4.23
CA VAL A 336 13.80 8.58 -5.16
C VAL A 336 14.26 7.26 -5.74
N TYR A 337 14.43 6.23 -4.91
CA TYR A 337 14.80 4.91 -5.40
C TYR A 337 13.77 4.36 -6.42
N GLY A 338 12.48 4.49 -6.11
CA GLY A 338 11.41 4.14 -7.03
C GLY A 338 11.41 4.98 -8.30
N ASN A 339 11.75 6.27 -8.19
CA ASN A 339 11.90 7.16 -9.34
C ASN A 339 13.04 6.74 -10.28
N LEU A 340 14.17 6.32 -9.73
CA LEU A 340 15.29 5.81 -10.52
C LEU A 340 14.92 4.54 -11.32
N LYS A 341 13.99 3.74 -10.82
CA LYS A 341 13.46 2.52 -11.50
C LYS A 341 12.31 2.80 -12.45
N ASN A 342 11.62 3.93 -12.33
CA ASN A 342 10.42 4.22 -13.11
C ASN A 342 10.75 4.89 -14.44
N LYS A 343 10.52 4.18 -15.56
CA LYS A 343 10.78 4.65 -16.91
C LYS A 343 10.06 5.97 -17.32
N TYR A 344 9.03 6.34 -16.59
CA TYR A 344 8.28 7.59 -16.81
C TYR A 344 8.79 8.76 -15.94
N SER A 345 9.73 8.51 -15.05
CA SER A 345 10.32 9.54 -14.19
C SER A 345 11.44 10.29 -14.93
N ILE A 346 11.54 11.60 -14.64
CA ILE A 346 12.70 12.40 -15.09
C ILE A 346 14.01 11.96 -14.43
N LEU A 347 13.93 11.21 -13.30
CA LEU A 347 15.09 10.63 -12.61
C LEU A 347 15.43 9.22 -13.12
N PHE A 348 14.69 8.66 -14.08
CA PHE A 348 14.89 7.27 -14.50
C PHE A 348 16.32 6.98 -14.92
N ASP A 349 16.98 6.10 -14.19
CA ASP A 349 18.30 5.55 -14.48
C ASP A 349 18.47 4.19 -13.79
N PRO A 350 18.30 3.09 -14.52
CA PRO A 350 18.37 1.74 -13.93
C PRO A 350 19.74 1.40 -13.36
N LEU A 351 20.83 1.95 -13.90
CA LEU A 351 22.17 1.68 -13.38
C LEU A 351 22.39 2.37 -12.02
N LYS A 352 21.88 3.59 -11.83
CA LYS A 352 21.85 4.25 -10.53
C LYS A 352 21.03 3.45 -9.52
N ALA A 353 19.83 3.00 -9.92
CA ALA A 353 18.95 2.23 -9.05
C ALA A 353 19.60 0.91 -8.60
N VAL A 354 20.15 0.13 -9.54
CA VAL A 354 20.81 -1.13 -9.19
C VAL A 354 22.05 -0.92 -8.34
N SER A 355 22.83 0.13 -8.59
CA SER A 355 24.01 0.47 -7.77
C SER A 355 23.64 0.75 -6.32
N VAL A 356 22.53 1.46 -6.06
CA VAL A 356 22.01 1.68 -4.70
C VAL A 356 21.68 0.35 -4.02
N CYS A 357 21.00 -0.55 -4.73
CA CYS A 357 20.61 -1.85 -4.21
C CYS A 357 21.83 -2.74 -3.90
N LEU A 358 22.78 -2.82 -4.82
CA LEU A 358 24.00 -3.65 -4.63
C LEU A 358 24.88 -3.10 -3.51
N TYR A 359 25.04 -1.77 -3.43
CA TYR A 359 25.79 -1.16 -2.32
C TYR A 359 25.21 -1.57 -0.96
N GLY A 360 23.86 -1.51 -0.82
CA GLY A 360 23.20 -1.93 0.42
C GLY A 360 23.47 -3.39 0.76
N GLN A 361 23.39 -4.29 -0.21
CA GLN A 361 23.66 -5.71 0.02
C GLN A 361 25.11 -5.98 0.40
N ILE A 362 26.06 -5.31 -0.25
CA ILE A 362 27.49 -5.41 0.07
C ILE A 362 27.75 -4.95 1.51
N ALA A 363 27.19 -3.79 1.88
CA ALA A 363 27.36 -3.22 3.22
C ALA A 363 26.81 -4.15 4.30
N LEU A 364 25.57 -4.66 4.12
CA LEU A 364 24.96 -5.58 5.08
C LEU A 364 25.67 -6.94 5.15
N TYR A 365 26.12 -7.49 4.02
CA TYR A 365 26.85 -8.74 4.02
C TYR A 365 28.17 -8.60 4.78
N ASN A 366 28.89 -7.48 4.58
CA ASN A 366 30.10 -7.20 5.33
C ASN A 366 29.83 -6.97 6.83
N LEU A 367 28.67 -6.37 7.19
CA LEU A 367 28.26 -6.29 8.59
C LEU A 367 28.05 -7.69 9.19
N CYS A 368 27.37 -8.58 8.49
CA CYS A 368 27.17 -9.96 8.92
C CYS A 368 28.50 -10.71 9.09
N GLU A 369 29.44 -10.54 8.15
CA GLU A 369 30.77 -11.16 8.22
C GLU A 369 31.50 -10.72 9.50
N ARG A 370 31.58 -9.43 9.77
CA ARG A 370 32.23 -8.88 11.00
C ARG A 370 31.53 -9.32 12.28
N LEU A 371 30.20 -9.28 12.31
CA LEU A 371 29.42 -9.71 13.48
C LEU A 371 29.56 -11.20 13.74
N SER A 372 29.68 -12.04 12.71
CA SER A 372 29.71 -13.50 12.83
C SER A 372 30.93 -14.01 13.60
N GLU A 373 31.97 -13.20 13.82
CA GLU A 373 33.13 -13.56 14.63
C GLU A 373 32.77 -13.73 16.12
N THR A 374 31.78 -13.00 16.62
CA THR A 374 31.42 -12.97 18.05
C THR A 374 29.91 -13.07 18.31
N CYS A 375 29.11 -13.10 17.25
CA CYS A 375 27.66 -13.12 17.31
C CYS A 375 27.09 -14.26 16.47
N THR A 376 25.91 -14.72 16.82
CA THR A 376 25.13 -15.65 15.98
C THR A 376 24.11 -14.85 15.19
N ILE A 377 24.22 -14.85 13.87
CA ILE A 377 23.28 -14.15 12.97
C ILE A 377 21.97 -14.93 12.93
N ILE A 378 20.84 -14.24 13.10
CA ILE A 378 19.50 -14.84 13.16
C ILE A 378 18.67 -14.49 11.93
N ASN A 379 18.64 -13.21 11.54
CA ASN A 379 17.85 -12.71 10.41
C ASN A 379 18.59 -11.54 9.74
N ILE A 380 18.51 -11.50 8.41
CA ILE A 380 19.07 -10.42 7.59
C ILE A 380 17.94 -9.94 6.69
N ASN A 381 17.58 -8.67 6.76
CA ASN A 381 16.42 -8.16 6.03
C ASN A 381 16.64 -6.76 5.50
N THR A 382 16.97 -6.65 4.23
CA THR A 382 17.12 -5.43 3.41
C THR A 382 18.01 -4.34 4.00
N ASP A 383 17.78 -3.91 5.23
CA ASP A 383 18.39 -2.76 5.93
C ASP A 383 18.82 -3.08 7.37
N GLY A 384 18.58 -4.31 7.84
CA GLY A 384 18.91 -4.70 9.21
C GLY A 384 19.45 -6.12 9.36
N VAL A 385 20.18 -6.33 10.45
CA VAL A 385 20.76 -7.63 10.86
C VAL A 385 20.36 -7.92 12.30
N ALA A 386 19.59 -8.99 12.51
CA ALA A 386 19.26 -9.51 13.84
C ALA A 386 20.24 -10.60 14.25
N PHE A 387 20.71 -10.54 15.49
CA PHE A 387 21.70 -11.47 16.03
C PHE A 387 21.57 -11.63 17.54
N THR A 388 22.20 -12.67 18.08
CA THR A 388 22.41 -12.86 19.52
C THR A 388 23.89 -12.85 19.87
N THR A 389 24.22 -12.40 21.05
CA THR A 389 25.60 -12.38 21.58
C THR A 389 25.62 -12.27 23.08
N ASN A 390 26.64 -12.85 23.70
CA ASN A 390 26.98 -12.67 25.11
C ASN A 390 28.14 -11.68 25.32
N SER A 391 28.58 -10.99 24.27
CA SER A 391 29.73 -10.11 24.26
C SER A 391 29.36 -8.71 23.78
N GLU A 392 29.98 -7.68 24.37
CA GLU A 392 29.85 -6.31 23.90
C GLU A 392 30.78 -5.96 22.71
N ALA A 393 31.55 -6.95 22.21
CA ALA A 393 32.48 -6.76 21.10
C ALA A 393 31.81 -6.28 19.81
N TYR A 394 30.52 -6.60 19.60
CA TYR A 394 29.75 -6.11 18.46
C TYR A 394 29.69 -4.58 18.38
N LYS A 395 29.85 -3.86 19.51
CA LYS A 395 29.85 -2.38 19.49
C LYS A 395 31.06 -1.81 18.76
N GLN A 396 32.21 -2.46 18.85
CA GLN A 396 33.37 -2.04 18.08
C GLN A 396 33.15 -2.31 16.58
N VAL A 397 32.54 -3.46 16.23
CA VAL A 397 32.13 -3.76 14.84
C VAL A 397 31.19 -2.69 14.33
N TRP A 398 30.16 -2.32 15.13
CA TRP A 398 29.23 -1.25 14.81
C TRP A 398 29.92 0.06 14.48
N GLU A 399 30.79 0.55 15.39
CA GLU A 399 31.50 1.83 15.23
C GLU A 399 32.40 1.85 13.98
N ASP A 400 33.16 0.79 13.75
CA ASP A 400 34.11 0.71 12.64
C ASP A 400 33.36 0.57 11.31
N TRP A 401 32.30 -0.23 11.27
CA TRP A 401 31.47 -0.41 10.07
C TRP A 401 30.78 0.90 9.65
N GLN A 402 30.24 1.68 10.61
CA GLN A 402 29.64 2.99 10.31
C GLN A 402 30.63 3.94 9.64
N LYS A 403 31.88 3.95 10.11
CA LYS A 403 32.95 4.78 9.51
C LYS A 403 33.29 4.32 8.10
N ASP A 404 33.44 3.01 7.91
CA ASP A 404 33.83 2.42 6.62
C ASP A 404 32.76 2.61 5.54
N PHE A 405 31.50 2.50 5.89
CA PHE A 405 30.39 2.60 4.93
C PHE A 405 29.70 3.98 4.89
N ASN A 406 30.07 4.89 5.77
CA ASN A 406 29.41 6.19 5.94
C ASN A 406 27.88 6.04 6.05
N LEU A 407 27.46 5.09 6.90
CA LEU A 407 26.07 4.77 7.21
C LEU A 407 25.92 4.78 8.74
N THR A 408 24.71 5.00 9.22
CA THR A 408 24.39 5.02 10.65
C THR A 408 23.54 3.81 11.00
N LEU A 409 23.89 3.11 12.08
CA LEU A 409 23.13 2.02 12.64
C LEU A 409 22.31 2.48 13.85
N GLU A 410 21.10 1.98 13.98
CA GLU A 410 20.25 2.11 15.16
C GLU A 410 20.07 0.72 15.79
N GLU A 411 20.15 0.62 17.11
CA GLU A 411 19.96 -0.65 17.83
C GLU A 411 18.51 -0.75 18.33
N GLU A 412 17.85 -1.86 18.01
CA GLU A 412 16.64 -2.33 18.69
C GLU A 412 16.95 -3.62 19.44
N LYS A 413 16.18 -3.90 20.50
CA LYS A 413 16.31 -5.12 21.30
C LYS A 413 14.97 -5.80 21.39
N PHE A 414 14.99 -7.12 21.29
CA PHE A 414 13.81 -7.94 21.46
C PHE A 414 14.08 -9.03 22.49
N ASP A 415 13.16 -9.23 23.41
CA ASP A 415 13.21 -10.33 24.36
C ASP A 415 13.10 -11.68 23.66
N ARG A 416 12.36 -11.70 22.55
CA ARG A 416 12.13 -12.90 21.74
C ARG A 416 11.84 -12.59 20.28
N LEU A 417 12.47 -13.33 19.39
CA LEU A 417 12.18 -13.33 17.94
C LEU A 417 11.77 -14.74 17.52
N ILE A 418 10.57 -14.87 16.96
CA ILE A 418 10.07 -16.11 16.40
C ILE A 418 9.89 -15.92 14.90
N GLN A 419 10.54 -16.74 14.09
CA GLN A 419 10.53 -16.60 12.63
C GLN A 419 10.18 -17.92 11.94
N LYS A 420 9.31 -17.84 10.96
CA LYS A 420 9.01 -18.91 10.01
C LYS A 420 9.99 -18.88 8.83
N ASP A 421 10.24 -17.69 8.33
CA ASP A 421 11.18 -17.37 7.26
C ASP A 421 11.59 -15.88 7.40
N VAL A 422 12.44 -15.39 6.50
CA VAL A 422 12.97 -14.02 6.53
C VAL A 422 11.87 -12.95 6.53
N ASN A 423 10.74 -13.22 5.91
CA ASN A 423 9.64 -12.27 5.74
C ASN A 423 8.44 -12.51 6.69
N ASN A 424 8.44 -13.63 7.42
CA ASN A 424 7.37 -13.98 8.36
C ASN A 424 7.96 -14.19 9.75
N TYR A 425 7.83 -13.18 10.61
CA TYR A 425 8.33 -13.22 11.98
C TYR A 425 7.46 -12.42 12.96
N ILE A 426 7.61 -12.76 14.23
CA ILE A 426 7.05 -12.07 15.40
C ILE A 426 8.22 -11.71 16.30
N ALA A 427 8.41 -10.43 16.59
CA ALA A 427 9.39 -9.93 17.54
C ALA A 427 8.67 -9.28 18.71
N VAL A 428 9.14 -9.55 19.93
CA VAL A 428 8.52 -9.09 21.17
C VAL A 428 9.57 -8.38 22.00
N ASP A 429 9.23 -7.20 22.50
CA ASP A 429 9.89 -6.56 23.62
C ASP A 429 8.88 -6.25 24.74
N ASP A 430 9.32 -5.67 25.85
CA ASP A 430 8.46 -5.38 27.02
C ASP A 430 7.26 -4.48 26.70
N GLU A 431 7.31 -3.70 25.62
CA GLU A 431 6.32 -2.66 25.29
C GLU A 431 5.51 -2.99 24.04
N GLU A 432 6.04 -3.76 23.10
CA GLU A 432 5.45 -3.92 21.76
C GLU A 432 5.62 -5.34 21.20
N ILE A 433 4.60 -5.79 20.46
CA ILE A 433 4.67 -6.96 19.58
C ILE A 433 4.81 -6.47 18.14
N LYS A 434 5.95 -6.71 17.50
CA LYS A 434 6.17 -6.42 16.09
C LYS A 434 5.92 -7.66 15.25
N VAL A 435 5.08 -7.54 14.22
CA VAL A 435 4.75 -8.64 13.32
C VAL A 435 5.07 -8.28 11.88
N LYS A 436 5.61 -9.23 11.12
CA LYS A 436 5.86 -9.08 9.69
C LYS A 436 5.46 -10.35 8.93
N GLY A 437 4.92 -10.16 7.73
CA GLY A 437 4.63 -11.24 6.79
C GLY A 437 3.15 -11.62 6.66
N GLY A 438 2.83 -12.30 5.56
CA GLY A 438 1.45 -12.55 5.12
C GLY A 438 0.61 -13.42 6.07
N ASP A 439 1.25 -14.12 7.03
CA ASP A 439 0.53 -14.96 7.98
C ASP A 439 0.09 -14.21 9.25
N VAL A 440 0.74 -13.09 9.59
CA VAL A 440 0.58 -12.40 10.88
C VAL A 440 0.44 -10.87 10.78
N SER A 441 0.68 -10.28 9.60
CA SER A 441 0.76 -8.81 9.44
C SER A 441 -0.52 -8.06 9.79
N ARG A 442 -1.67 -8.73 9.76
CA ARG A 442 -2.97 -8.15 10.13
C ARG A 442 -3.27 -8.23 11.64
N TYR A 443 -2.34 -8.72 12.46
CA TYR A 443 -2.46 -8.68 13.92
C TYR A 443 -2.60 -7.23 14.41
N HIS A 444 -1.67 -6.35 14.02
CA HIS A 444 -1.81 -4.91 14.20
C HIS A 444 -2.43 -4.31 12.94
N PHE A 445 -3.72 -4.02 12.99
CA PHE A 445 -4.40 -3.46 11.84
C PHE A 445 -4.12 -1.96 11.74
N ASP A 446 -3.35 -1.57 10.74
CA ASP A 446 -2.92 -0.19 10.50
C ASP A 446 -3.58 0.48 9.29
N SER A 447 -4.31 -0.28 8.46
CA SER A 447 -4.89 0.25 7.23
C SER A 447 -6.24 -0.36 6.88
N ASP A 448 -7.26 0.49 6.83
CA ASP A 448 -8.61 0.14 6.35
C ASP A 448 -8.68 -0.03 4.82
N PHE A 449 -7.61 0.32 4.10
CA PHE A 449 -7.58 0.32 2.63
C PHE A 449 -7.00 -0.97 2.05
N ARG A 450 -6.33 -1.76 2.86
CA ARG A 450 -5.75 -3.06 2.47
C ARG A 450 -6.74 -4.20 2.68
N ASN A 451 -6.46 -5.32 2.06
CA ASN A 451 -7.22 -6.55 2.29
C ASN A 451 -7.05 -7.01 3.75
N ASN A 452 -8.17 -7.07 4.47
CA ASN A 452 -8.23 -7.51 5.86
C ASN A 452 -9.13 -8.75 6.06
N ASN A 453 -9.32 -9.55 5.00
CA ASN A 453 -10.13 -10.77 5.07
C ASN A 453 -9.70 -11.69 6.21
N ALA A 454 -10.67 -12.12 7.02
CA ALA A 454 -10.47 -13.06 8.12
C ALA A 454 -9.27 -12.72 9.02
N ARG A 455 -9.17 -11.47 9.44
CA ARG A 455 -8.10 -10.97 10.32
C ARG A 455 -7.95 -11.77 11.61
N ILE A 456 -9.02 -12.38 12.08
CA ILE A 456 -9.02 -13.28 13.25
C ILE A 456 -7.99 -14.40 13.13
N ILE A 457 -7.67 -14.83 11.91
CA ILE A 457 -6.66 -15.87 11.66
C ILE A 457 -5.28 -15.41 12.12
N ASP A 458 -4.88 -14.19 11.76
CA ASP A 458 -3.59 -13.63 12.13
C ASP A 458 -3.52 -13.41 13.66
N ILE A 459 -4.62 -12.93 14.26
CA ILE A 459 -4.73 -12.76 15.72
C ILE A 459 -4.54 -14.10 16.42
N ALA A 460 -5.24 -15.14 16.00
CA ALA A 460 -5.15 -16.45 16.64
C ALA A 460 -3.77 -17.11 16.48
N ILE A 461 -3.10 -16.89 15.35
CA ILE A 461 -1.74 -17.39 15.14
C ILE A 461 -0.78 -16.72 16.13
N VAL A 462 -0.82 -15.39 16.26
CA VAL A 462 0.06 -14.65 17.16
C VAL A 462 -0.21 -15.01 18.61
N GLU A 463 -1.47 -15.03 19.04
CA GLU A 463 -1.87 -15.41 20.40
C GLU A 463 -1.44 -16.85 20.76
N TYR A 464 -1.57 -17.78 19.81
CA TYR A 464 -1.11 -19.16 20.02
C TYR A 464 0.43 -19.23 20.16
N ILE A 465 1.16 -18.61 19.25
CA ILE A 465 2.63 -18.65 19.23
C ILE A 465 3.23 -17.98 20.47
N LEU A 466 2.70 -16.84 20.89
CA LEU A 466 3.25 -16.08 22.01
C LEU A 466 2.81 -16.62 23.36
N ASN A 467 1.54 -16.93 23.50
CA ASN A 467 0.91 -17.16 24.81
C ASN A 467 0.43 -18.61 25.00
N GLY A 468 0.49 -19.45 23.95
CA GLY A 468 -0.11 -20.79 23.99
C GLY A 468 -1.64 -20.76 24.11
N THR A 469 -2.28 -19.63 23.79
CA THR A 469 -3.74 -19.49 23.87
C THR A 469 -4.39 -20.44 22.88
N ASP A 470 -5.30 -21.28 23.35
CA ASP A 470 -6.01 -22.21 22.49
C ASP A 470 -6.77 -21.47 21.39
N ILE A 471 -6.75 -22.04 20.18
CA ILE A 471 -7.32 -21.43 18.96
C ILE A 471 -8.80 -21.12 19.15
N LEU A 472 -9.59 -22.08 19.66
CA LEU A 472 -11.02 -21.90 19.86
C LEU A 472 -11.29 -20.81 20.91
N THR A 473 -10.46 -20.73 21.94
CA THR A 473 -10.54 -19.67 22.95
C THR A 473 -10.39 -18.30 22.31
N THR A 474 -9.40 -18.10 21.43
CA THR A 474 -9.24 -16.83 20.71
C THR A 474 -10.42 -16.57 19.77
N LEU A 475 -10.88 -17.58 19.03
CA LEU A 475 -12.03 -17.43 18.14
C LEU A 475 -13.30 -17.04 18.91
N HIS A 476 -13.62 -17.68 20.02
CA HIS A 476 -14.80 -17.32 20.83
C HIS A 476 -14.70 -15.94 21.48
N LYS A 477 -13.51 -15.54 21.92
CA LYS A 477 -13.26 -14.25 22.58
C LYS A 477 -13.64 -13.04 21.70
N HIS A 478 -13.59 -13.17 20.39
CA HIS A 478 -13.76 -12.08 19.44
C HIS A 478 -15.07 -12.14 18.64
N LEU A 479 -16.04 -12.96 19.04
CA LEU A 479 -17.33 -13.09 18.34
C LEU A 479 -18.19 -11.82 18.39
N ASP A 480 -17.93 -10.93 19.33
CA ASP A 480 -18.54 -9.60 19.42
C ASP A 480 -18.11 -8.64 18.31
N ASN A 481 -17.11 -9.01 17.51
CA ASN A 481 -16.60 -8.22 16.39
C ASN A 481 -16.63 -9.00 15.06
N PRO A 482 -17.80 -9.10 14.38
CA PRO A 482 -17.93 -9.85 13.14
C PRO A 482 -16.96 -9.40 12.04
N LYS A 483 -16.56 -8.14 12.02
CA LYS A 483 -15.58 -7.59 11.04
C LYS A 483 -14.28 -8.40 11.01
N LEU A 484 -13.85 -9.00 12.10
CA LEU A 484 -12.61 -9.80 12.17
C LEU A 484 -12.71 -11.10 11.36
N TYR A 485 -13.90 -11.60 11.09
CA TYR A 485 -14.17 -12.87 10.41
C TYR A 485 -14.56 -12.70 8.96
N GLN A 486 -14.81 -11.48 8.50
CA GLN A 486 -15.34 -11.19 7.16
C GLN A 486 -14.38 -11.57 6.05
N TYR A 487 -14.96 -11.95 4.91
CA TYR A 487 -14.30 -11.99 3.61
C TYR A 487 -14.99 -10.99 2.68
N VAL A 488 -14.27 -10.01 2.17
CA VAL A 488 -14.79 -9.08 1.16
C VAL A 488 -14.31 -9.58 -0.20
N LEU A 489 -15.22 -10.22 -0.92
CA LEU A 489 -14.96 -10.84 -2.22
C LEU A 489 -15.19 -9.83 -3.34
N GLN A 490 -14.32 -9.84 -4.35
CA GLN A 490 -14.43 -8.96 -5.51
C GLN A 490 -14.21 -9.74 -6.81
N ALA A 491 -15.19 -9.73 -7.70
CA ALA A 491 -15.02 -10.18 -9.08
C ALA A 491 -14.33 -9.05 -9.88
N GLY A 492 -13.09 -9.27 -10.32
CA GLY A 492 -12.34 -8.29 -11.13
C GLY A 492 -12.97 -8.07 -12.51
N SER A 493 -12.54 -7.01 -13.19
CA SER A 493 -13.09 -6.58 -14.50
C SER A 493 -12.96 -7.61 -15.64
N THR A 494 -12.08 -8.61 -15.48
CA THR A 494 -11.92 -9.72 -16.43
C THR A 494 -13.03 -10.77 -16.34
N TYR A 495 -13.88 -10.70 -15.30
CA TYR A 495 -15.02 -11.59 -15.08
C TYR A 495 -16.34 -10.88 -15.41
N LYS A 496 -17.36 -11.66 -15.77
CA LYS A 496 -18.73 -11.14 -15.98
C LYS A 496 -19.37 -10.61 -14.70
N GLY A 497 -18.96 -11.12 -13.54
CA GLY A 497 -19.47 -10.75 -12.23
C GLY A 497 -19.37 -11.89 -11.22
N THR A 498 -20.11 -11.75 -10.13
CA THR A 498 -20.25 -12.74 -9.05
C THR A 498 -21.58 -13.48 -9.24
N PHE A 499 -21.53 -14.81 -9.16
CA PHE A 499 -22.69 -15.69 -9.38
C PHE A 499 -22.66 -16.84 -8.36
N ASP A 500 -23.83 -17.42 -8.09
CA ASP A 500 -23.94 -18.71 -7.40
C ASP A 500 -23.95 -19.89 -8.41
N GLU A 501 -24.03 -21.12 -7.92
CA GLU A 501 -24.11 -22.33 -8.75
C GLU A 501 -25.44 -22.41 -9.54
N ALA A 502 -26.52 -21.80 -9.06
CA ALA A 502 -27.79 -21.75 -9.73
C ALA A 502 -27.86 -20.72 -10.88
N GLY A 503 -26.80 -19.87 -10.98
CA GLY A 503 -26.69 -18.83 -11.99
C GLY A 503 -27.29 -17.49 -11.59
N ASN A 504 -27.67 -17.31 -10.33
CA ASN A 504 -28.12 -16.02 -9.83
C ASN A 504 -26.93 -15.07 -9.76
N GLN A 505 -27.15 -13.84 -10.21
CA GLN A 505 -26.14 -12.78 -10.18
C GLN A 505 -26.22 -11.98 -8.89
N TYR A 506 -25.06 -11.69 -8.30
CA TYR A 506 -24.89 -10.87 -7.12
C TYR A 506 -24.09 -9.60 -7.45
N GLN A 507 -23.91 -8.72 -6.45
CA GLN A 507 -23.04 -7.55 -6.58
C GLN A 507 -21.62 -7.99 -6.99
N LYS A 508 -20.84 -7.11 -7.61
CA LYS A 508 -19.43 -7.39 -7.94
C LYS A 508 -18.58 -7.57 -6.69
N ILE A 509 -18.93 -6.85 -5.62
CA ILE A 509 -18.27 -6.91 -4.34
C ILE A 509 -19.28 -7.34 -3.28
N ASN A 510 -18.93 -8.38 -2.51
CA ASN A 510 -19.80 -8.96 -1.50
C ASN A 510 -19.01 -9.26 -0.23
N ARG A 511 -19.62 -9.01 0.93
CA ARG A 511 -19.13 -9.50 2.22
C ARG A 511 -19.77 -10.82 2.54
N VAL A 512 -18.92 -11.79 2.92
CA VAL A 512 -19.38 -13.12 3.34
C VAL A 512 -18.65 -13.58 4.59
N PHE A 513 -19.26 -14.51 5.30
CA PHE A 513 -18.70 -15.23 6.44
C PHE A 513 -18.78 -16.74 6.18
N ALA A 514 -17.88 -17.53 6.79
CA ALA A 514 -18.05 -18.97 6.81
C ALA A 514 -19.27 -19.32 7.63
N THR A 515 -20.12 -20.22 7.17
CA THR A 515 -21.36 -20.62 7.87
C THR A 515 -21.62 -22.12 7.77
N HIS A 516 -22.50 -22.61 8.66
CA HIS A 516 -22.95 -23.99 8.66
C HIS A 516 -23.97 -24.29 7.53
N GLU A 517 -24.16 -25.57 7.20
CA GLU A 517 -25.04 -26.03 6.10
C GLU A 517 -26.51 -25.61 6.25
N ASP A 518 -27.00 -25.53 7.49
CA ASP A 518 -28.42 -25.41 7.81
C ASP A 518 -28.85 -24.02 8.28
N ASN A 519 -28.11 -22.96 7.92
CA ASN A 519 -28.45 -21.62 8.34
C ASN A 519 -29.65 -21.07 7.55
N ALA A 520 -30.85 -21.58 7.87
CA ALA A 520 -32.18 -21.06 7.50
C ALA A 520 -32.34 -20.61 6.02
N GLY A 521 -31.74 -21.32 5.05
CA GLY A 521 -31.81 -20.98 3.63
C GLY A 521 -30.89 -19.83 3.19
N ASN A 522 -30.04 -19.32 4.06
CA ASN A 522 -29.11 -18.21 3.78
C ASN A 522 -27.69 -18.66 3.42
N THR A 523 -27.47 -19.98 3.29
CA THR A 523 -26.16 -20.51 2.88
C THR A 523 -26.03 -20.47 1.37
N ILE A 524 -24.99 -19.81 0.89
CA ILE A 524 -24.67 -19.70 -0.54
C ILE A 524 -23.22 -20.08 -0.79
N CYS A 525 -22.86 -20.29 -2.06
CA CYS A 525 -21.49 -20.36 -2.53
C CYS A 525 -21.31 -19.41 -3.72
N LEU A 526 -20.42 -18.45 -3.60
CA LEU A 526 -20.18 -17.45 -4.63
C LEU A 526 -18.96 -17.79 -5.49
N PHE A 527 -19.09 -17.50 -6.78
CA PHE A 527 -18.09 -17.72 -7.82
C PHE A 527 -17.89 -16.47 -8.66
N LYS A 528 -16.69 -16.33 -9.23
CA LYS A 528 -16.41 -15.41 -10.33
C LYS A 528 -16.79 -16.12 -11.64
N LYS A 529 -17.57 -15.49 -12.50
CA LYS A 529 -17.96 -16.04 -13.80
C LYS A 529 -17.05 -15.50 -14.90
N ARG A 530 -16.37 -16.40 -15.63
CA ARG A 530 -15.51 -16.05 -16.77
C ARG A 530 -16.33 -15.58 -17.97
N GLN A 531 -15.66 -15.03 -18.97
CA GLN A 531 -16.29 -14.64 -20.24
C GLN A 531 -16.86 -15.84 -21.03
N ASP A 532 -16.29 -17.04 -20.85
CA ASP A 532 -16.72 -18.33 -21.40
C ASP A 532 -17.78 -19.05 -20.55
N ASP A 533 -18.39 -18.35 -19.59
CA ASP A 533 -19.39 -18.84 -18.63
C ASP A 533 -18.85 -19.83 -17.57
N GLY A 534 -17.56 -20.14 -17.54
CA GLY A 534 -16.96 -20.98 -16.52
C GLY A 534 -16.96 -20.32 -15.15
N LEU A 535 -17.31 -21.08 -14.10
CA LEU A 535 -17.29 -20.63 -12.71
C LEU A 535 -15.91 -20.87 -12.08
N VAL A 536 -15.41 -19.88 -11.37
CA VAL A 536 -14.13 -19.93 -10.65
C VAL A 536 -14.33 -19.51 -9.20
N ARG A 537 -13.88 -20.32 -8.25
CA ARG A 537 -13.93 -19.99 -6.82
C ARG A 537 -13.10 -18.76 -6.50
N PHE A 538 -13.50 -18.02 -5.49
CA PHE A 538 -12.64 -17.01 -4.86
C PHE A 538 -11.56 -17.74 -4.05
N ALA A 539 -10.31 -17.30 -4.20
CA ALA A 539 -9.21 -17.86 -3.42
C ALA A 539 -9.42 -17.56 -1.93
N ASP A 540 -9.07 -18.53 -1.09
CA ASP A 540 -9.11 -18.44 0.37
C ASP A 540 -10.48 -18.09 0.99
N ALA A 541 -11.55 -18.14 0.20
CA ALA A 541 -12.91 -17.91 0.68
C ALA A 541 -13.55 -19.22 1.18
N PRO A 542 -14.50 -19.16 2.13
CA PRO A 542 -15.25 -20.32 2.57
C PRO A 542 -16.06 -20.95 1.42
N THR A 543 -16.38 -22.22 1.55
CA THR A 543 -17.23 -22.93 0.57
C THR A 543 -18.72 -22.79 0.87
N LYS A 544 -19.05 -22.55 2.13
CA LYS A 544 -20.40 -22.26 2.63
C LYS A 544 -20.37 -20.87 3.21
N MET A 545 -21.15 -19.98 2.66
CA MET A 545 -21.08 -18.56 2.90
C MET A 545 -22.42 -18.01 3.40
N TYR A 546 -22.37 -17.22 4.45
CA TYR A 546 -23.45 -16.30 4.82
C TYR A 546 -23.16 -14.95 4.18
N LEU A 547 -24.06 -14.47 3.32
CA LEU A 547 -23.93 -13.18 2.63
C LEU A 547 -24.48 -12.06 3.51
N TRP A 548 -23.67 -11.01 3.73
CA TRP A 548 -24.09 -9.85 4.48
C TRP A 548 -23.43 -8.57 3.92
N ASN A 549 -24.17 -7.81 3.17
CA ASN A 549 -23.68 -6.56 2.57
C ASN A 549 -24.04 -5.30 3.37
N ASP A 550 -24.81 -5.40 4.46
CA ASP A 550 -25.06 -4.29 5.39
C ASP A 550 -23.90 -4.12 6.39
N GLU A 551 -23.98 -3.16 7.30
CA GLU A 551 -22.96 -2.89 8.30
C GLU A 551 -22.74 -4.10 9.23
N THR A 552 -21.47 -4.38 9.56
CA THR A 552 -21.12 -5.59 10.33
C THR A 552 -21.61 -5.55 11.77
N ASP A 553 -21.82 -4.36 12.35
CA ASP A 553 -22.36 -4.16 13.70
C ASP A 553 -23.88 -4.40 13.82
N LYS A 554 -24.56 -4.52 12.68
CA LYS A 554 -25.99 -4.87 12.62
C LYS A 554 -26.26 -6.37 12.52
N ILE A 555 -25.22 -7.21 12.49
CA ILE A 555 -25.41 -8.67 12.46
C ILE A 555 -25.87 -9.13 13.83
N GLU A 556 -27.11 -9.62 13.89
CA GLU A 556 -27.67 -10.25 15.07
C GLU A 556 -27.27 -11.74 15.12
N ASP A 557 -27.13 -12.30 16.33
CA ASP A 557 -26.86 -13.72 16.56
C ASP A 557 -25.65 -14.30 15.79
N PHE A 558 -24.59 -13.50 15.61
CA PHE A 558 -23.40 -13.87 14.83
C PHE A 558 -22.79 -15.21 15.28
N GLU A 559 -22.81 -15.52 16.58
CA GLU A 559 -22.32 -16.79 17.13
C GLU A 559 -23.03 -18.01 16.53
N ASN A 560 -24.33 -17.90 16.26
CA ASN A 560 -25.11 -18.97 15.67
C ASN A 560 -24.96 -19.06 14.12
N ILE A 561 -24.42 -18.02 13.49
CA ILE A 561 -24.22 -17.96 12.05
C ILE A 561 -22.87 -18.53 11.64
N ILE A 562 -21.83 -18.22 12.42
CA ILE A 562 -20.43 -18.43 12.03
C ILE A 562 -20.01 -19.91 12.17
N ASP A 563 -19.33 -20.45 11.16
CA ASP A 563 -18.61 -21.74 11.27
C ASP A 563 -17.16 -21.51 11.68
N LEU A 564 -16.89 -21.64 12.96
CA LEU A 564 -15.53 -21.51 13.51
C LEU A 564 -14.57 -22.60 13.02
N THR A 565 -15.10 -23.77 12.58
CA THR A 565 -14.28 -24.89 12.08
C THR A 565 -13.48 -24.48 10.85
N HIS A 566 -14.07 -23.64 9.99
CA HIS A 566 -13.38 -23.10 8.80
C HIS A 566 -12.11 -22.32 9.20
N TYR A 567 -12.23 -21.40 10.16
CA TYR A 567 -11.10 -20.57 10.61
C TYR A 567 -10.07 -21.42 11.36
N TYR A 568 -10.52 -22.32 12.22
CA TYR A 568 -9.68 -23.25 12.96
C TYR A 568 -8.78 -24.08 12.01
N GLN A 569 -9.34 -24.63 10.94
CA GLN A 569 -8.59 -25.41 9.96
C GLN A 569 -7.50 -24.60 9.25
N ILE A 570 -7.79 -23.34 8.89
CA ILE A 570 -6.81 -22.45 8.25
C ILE A 570 -5.70 -22.10 9.25
N ILE A 571 -6.04 -21.74 10.49
CA ILE A 571 -5.08 -21.40 11.55
C ILE A 571 -4.16 -22.59 11.82
N THR A 572 -4.72 -23.79 12.00
CA THR A 572 -3.97 -25.02 12.23
C THR A 572 -2.98 -25.31 11.08
N LYS A 573 -3.44 -25.16 9.84
CA LYS A 573 -2.57 -25.32 8.65
C LYS A 573 -1.42 -24.32 8.65
N LYS A 574 -1.68 -23.07 8.97
CA LYS A 574 -0.65 -22.02 9.03
C LYS A 574 0.32 -22.25 10.18
N LEU A 575 -0.15 -22.60 11.37
CA LEU A 575 0.69 -22.91 12.54
C LEU A 575 1.65 -24.08 12.27
N LYS A 576 1.22 -25.13 11.54
CA LYS A 576 2.13 -26.18 11.07
C LYS A 576 3.27 -25.61 10.20
N GLY A 577 3.00 -24.62 9.37
CA GLY A 577 4.03 -23.91 8.59
C GLY A 577 5.03 -23.13 9.46
N TRP A 578 4.66 -22.77 10.68
CA TRP A 578 5.54 -22.16 11.70
C TRP A 578 6.28 -23.20 12.55
N GLY A 579 6.20 -24.48 12.20
CA GLY A 579 6.84 -25.57 12.95
C GLY A 579 6.11 -25.98 14.23
N VAL A 580 4.89 -25.50 14.44
CA VAL A 580 4.07 -25.84 15.61
C VAL A 580 3.46 -27.23 15.41
N THR A 581 3.65 -28.11 16.41
CA THR A 581 2.96 -29.41 16.50
C THR A 581 1.71 -29.23 17.37
N LEU A 582 0.54 -29.41 16.75
CA LEU A 582 -0.78 -29.29 17.39
C LEU A 582 -1.30 -30.65 17.80
#